data_c1ea8353c1cd0bf2ee12aadb8dca232a
#
_entry.id   c1ea8353c1cd0bf2ee12aadb8dca232a
#
_cell.length_a   1.000
_cell.length_b   1.000
_cell.length_c   1.000
_cell.angle_alpha   90.00
_cell.angle_beta   90.00
_cell.angle_gamma   90.00
#
_symmetry.space_group_name_H-M   'P 1'
#
loop_
_entity.id
_entity.type
_entity.pdbx_description
1 polymer ?
#
loop_
_entity_poly.entity_id
_entity_poly.type
_entity_poly.pdbx_seq_one_letter_code
_entity_poly.pdbx_strand_id
1 'polypeptide(L)'
;MADLTRTGLPFRRPNLCSLLGLALLFALSHPGFAEQRAERTIDEIKIEAVRRAEVGQYPLIGLNPDDVREAFQSVHTRDPDEWAAAFMGVADRYMSEGQSLEKTDPTKANADYIRAWRLYSFGRWPIPASAGKQRSYEKAIAAFLAHARFWDPPLEIVRIPFEGKEIIGYLRLPKNANGQLPLVLAVNGLDSRKEDLAESFGAILPFGVGYLAVDGPGTGQNPIKVSVHAERMLSRVLDYIATRPEIDKNRVAMHGVSWGAYWATKMAIVERARLKGASAQSPPTDRFFQKEFLLHDLIGNREYLFDQVPALMAIFDHVTTVEEMAEVLPQMSLVTQGLLGKPMAPMLVLAGVKDTQVPIDDIYLLLNQGDVPKTAWVNPQGGHLGRQVGVWPDPRIFKEVIIPWLVRTLAPDAARPDH
;
A
#
# COMPACT_ATOMS: atom_id res chain seq x y z
N MET A 1 25.28 54.63 -56.47
CA MET A 1 26.41 55.58 -56.25
C MET A 1 27.27 54.91 -55.23
N ALA A 2 28.27 54.33 -55.75
CA ALA A 2 29.69 54.58 -55.61
C ALA A 2 30.29 54.09 -54.28
N ASP A 3 31.34 53.40 -54.12
CA ASP A 3 32.30 52.76 -54.99
C ASP A 3 33.43 52.25 -54.04
N LEU A 4 33.91 51.03 -54.26
CA LEU A 4 35.32 50.55 -54.26
C LEU A 4 36.30 51.17 -53.24
N THR A 5 37.21 50.39 -52.59
CA THR A 5 38.41 49.68 -53.10
C THR A 5 39.03 48.85 -51.93
N ARG A 6 39.38 47.66 -52.12
CA ARG A 6 40.63 46.90 -52.42
C ARG A 6 41.91 47.39 -51.75
N THR A 7 42.60 46.53 -51.02
CA THR A 7 43.99 46.06 -51.04
C THR A 7 44.20 45.13 -49.87
N GLY A 8 44.86 43.96 -49.90
CA GLY A 8 45.94 43.46 -50.72
C GLY A 8 46.87 42.66 -49.78
N LEU A 9 47.03 41.37 -49.98
CA LEU A 9 47.87 40.34 -49.35
C LEU A 9 49.35 40.76 -49.03
N PRO A 10 50.14 40.00 -48.18
CA PRO A 10 50.60 38.71 -48.65
C PRO A 10 50.79 37.55 -47.64
N PHE A 11 50.76 36.37 -48.20
CA PHE A 11 51.23 35.09 -47.72
C PHE A 11 52.60 35.06 -47.08
N ARG A 12 52.78 34.34 -45.96
CA ARG A 12 54.02 33.61 -45.63
C ARG A 12 53.66 32.27 -44.90
N ARG A 13 54.02 31.16 -45.54
CA ARG A 13 54.38 29.87 -45.00
C ARG A 13 55.91 29.78 -44.90
N PRO A 14 56.53 28.74 -44.29
CA PRO A 14 56.13 27.72 -43.31
C PRO A 14 57.15 27.60 -42.15
N ASN A 15 56.84 26.78 -41.13
CA ASN A 15 57.82 25.83 -40.62
C ASN A 15 57.18 24.69 -39.84
N LEU A 16 57.46 23.50 -40.30
CA LEU A 16 57.28 22.22 -39.61
C LEU A 16 58.17 22.19 -38.37
N CYS A 17 57.61 21.82 -37.23
CA CYS A 17 58.28 20.94 -36.26
C CYS A 17 57.30 20.32 -35.23
N SER A 18 57.36 19.03 -35.19
CA SER A 18 57.16 18.12 -34.05
C SER A 18 55.76 17.86 -33.61
N LEU A 19 55.19 16.78 -34.13
CA LEU A 19 54.18 15.92 -33.55
C LEU A 19 54.64 15.43 -32.17
N LEU A 20 53.83 15.73 -31.15
CA LEU A 20 53.70 14.88 -29.98
C LEU A 20 52.18 14.71 -29.74
N GLY A 21 51.72 13.54 -30.12
CA GLY A 21 50.35 13.15 -29.99
C GLY A 21 49.97 12.99 -28.51
N LEU A 22 49.08 13.86 -28.04
CA LEU A 22 48.29 13.60 -26.81
C LEU A 22 46.96 13.02 -27.26
N ALA A 23 46.90 11.69 -27.32
CA ALA A 23 45.65 10.99 -27.45
C ALA A 23 44.87 11.18 -26.12
N LEU A 24 43.97 12.17 -26.08
CA LEU A 24 42.94 12.23 -25.07
C LEU A 24 41.97 11.05 -25.35
N LEU A 25 42.16 9.97 -24.62
CA LEU A 25 41.13 8.94 -24.43
C LEU A 25 39.93 9.63 -23.76
N PHE A 26 38.96 10.05 -24.55
CA PHE A 26 37.60 10.20 -24.06
C PHE A 26 37.12 8.81 -23.69
N ALA A 27 37.35 8.43 -22.45
CA ALA A 27 36.55 7.38 -21.82
C ALA A 27 35.11 7.89 -21.86
N LEU A 28 34.35 7.40 -22.83
CA LEU A 28 32.89 7.40 -22.77
C LEU A 28 32.54 6.61 -21.49
N SER A 29 32.42 7.33 -20.38
CA SER A 29 31.73 6.80 -19.23
C SER A 29 30.31 6.48 -19.71
N HIS A 30 30.06 5.23 -19.97
CA HIS A 30 28.71 4.69 -20.02
C HIS A 30 28.05 5.18 -18.76
N PRO A 31 26.77 5.66 -18.79
CA PRO A 31 26.04 5.96 -17.57
C PRO A 31 26.10 4.67 -16.75
N GLY A 32 26.83 4.73 -15.63
CA GLY A 32 27.08 3.59 -14.79
C GLY A 32 25.73 2.96 -14.40
N PHE A 33 25.70 1.65 -14.43
CA PHE A 33 24.69 0.89 -13.66
C PHE A 33 24.60 1.57 -12.30
N ALA A 34 23.43 2.12 -11.98
CA ALA A 34 23.21 2.71 -10.68
C ALA A 34 23.60 1.61 -9.67
N GLU A 35 24.53 1.92 -8.78
CA GLU A 35 25.02 0.96 -7.80
C GLU A 35 23.82 0.43 -7.05
N GLN A 36 23.53 -0.85 -7.23
CA GLN A 36 22.35 -1.51 -6.67
C GLN A 36 22.41 -1.32 -5.16
N ARG A 37 21.44 -0.62 -4.58
CA ARG A 37 21.44 -0.31 -3.15
C ARG A 37 21.44 -1.62 -2.38
N ALA A 38 22.44 -1.80 -1.51
CA ALA A 38 22.54 -2.98 -0.68
C ALA A 38 21.34 -3.06 0.27
N GLU A 39 20.81 -4.26 0.42
CA GLU A 39 19.82 -4.57 1.44
C GLU A 39 20.34 -4.20 2.84
N ARG A 40 19.43 -3.83 3.77
CA ARG A 40 19.82 -3.58 5.16
C ARG A 40 20.36 -4.84 5.81
N THR A 41 21.43 -4.69 6.57
CA THR A 41 21.88 -5.71 7.53
C THR A 41 20.85 -5.88 8.65
N ILE A 42 20.94 -6.97 9.42
CA ILE A 42 20.05 -7.19 10.56
C ILE A 42 20.16 -6.06 11.59
N ASP A 43 21.35 -5.56 11.85
CA ASP A 43 21.56 -4.46 12.80
C ASP A 43 20.93 -3.15 12.30
N GLU A 44 21.08 -2.82 11.00
CA GLU A 44 20.42 -1.67 10.39
C GLU A 44 18.88 -1.80 10.46
N ILE A 45 18.35 -3.01 10.28
CA ILE A 45 16.90 -3.28 10.40
C ILE A 45 16.43 -3.02 11.84
N LYS A 46 17.15 -3.53 12.85
CA LYS A 46 16.83 -3.32 14.27
C LYS A 46 16.83 -1.84 14.63
N ILE A 47 17.88 -1.11 14.27
CA ILE A 47 18.01 0.33 14.54
C ILE A 47 16.85 1.10 13.89
N GLU A 48 16.58 0.85 12.61
CA GLU A 48 15.53 1.55 11.88
C GLU A 48 14.12 1.18 12.41
N ALA A 49 13.89 -0.07 12.79
CA ALA A 49 12.61 -0.49 13.36
C ALA A 49 12.34 0.20 14.70
N VAL A 50 13.33 0.23 15.61
CA VAL A 50 13.19 0.94 16.90
C VAL A 50 12.92 2.43 16.66
N ARG A 51 13.68 3.09 15.77
CA ARG A 51 13.42 4.47 15.39
C ARG A 51 12.01 4.69 14.88
N ARG A 52 11.51 3.79 14.00
CA ARG A 52 10.14 3.89 13.47
C ARG A 52 9.09 3.71 14.56
N ALA A 53 9.31 2.83 15.53
CA ALA A 53 8.41 2.68 16.66
C ALA A 53 8.36 3.95 17.52
N GLU A 54 9.51 4.60 17.78
CA GLU A 54 9.62 5.85 18.55
C GLU A 54 8.85 7.02 17.90
N VAL A 55 8.84 7.10 16.57
CA VAL A 55 8.17 8.18 15.84
C VAL A 55 6.80 7.80 15.28
N GLY A 56 6.30 6.58 15.57
CA GLY A 56 5.01 6.10 15.06
C GLY A 56 4.98 5.96 13.53
N GLN A 57 6.08 5.52 12.92
CA GLN A 57 6.20 5.33 11.47
C GLN A 57 5.93 3.88 11.07
N TYR A 58 5.20 3.68 9.95
CA TYR A 58 4.92 2.36 9.39
C TYR A 58 6.22 1.54 9.13
N PRO A 59 6.24 0.24 9.39
CA PRO A 59 5.15 -0.63 9.85
C PRO A 59 5.01 -0.72 11.39
N LEU A 60 5.66 0.15 12.16
CA LEU A 60 5.71 0.12 13.62
C LEU A 60 4.66 1.05 14.28
N ILE A 61 3.65 1.51 13.54
CA ILE A 61 2.59 2.38 14.09
C ILE A 61 1.88 1.66 15.24
N GLY A 62 1.86 2.31 16.41
CA GLY A 62 1.17 1.80 17.60
C GLY A 62 1.91 0.67 18.34
N LEU A 63 3.13 0.30 17.93
CA LEU A 63 4.01 -0.56 18.70
C LEU A 63 4.74 0.25 19.77
N ASN A 64 4.85 -0.31 20.97
CA ASN A 64 5.67 0.26 22.03
C ASN A 64 7.16 0.02 21.69
N PRO A 65 8.01 1.07 21.68
CA PRO A 65 9.43 0.91 21.38
C PRO A 65 10.18 -0.06 22.31
N ASP A 66 9.78 -0.16 23.58
CA ASP A 66 10.43 -1.05 24.54
C ASP A 66 10.11 -2.53 24.25
N ASP A 67 8.87 -2.84 23.83
CA ASP A 67 8.51 -4.18 23.36
C ASP A 67 9.32 -4.59 22.12
N VAL A 68 9.54 -3.62 21.21
CA VAL A 68 10.34 -3.84 20.01
C VAL A 68 11.81 -4.11 20.37
N ARG A 69 12.37 -3.33 21.32
CA ARG A 69 13.73 -3.55 21.82
C ARG A 69 13.86 -4.91 22.50
N GLU A 70 12.87 -5.29 23.31
CA GLU A 70 12.85 -6.59 23.99
C GLU A 70 12.85 -7.74 22.97
N ALA A 71 11.95 -7.71 21.99
CA ALA A 71 11.89 -8.74 20.95
C ALA A 71 13.24 -8.88 20.22
N PHE A 72 13.89 -7.75 19.91
CA PHE A 72 15.18 -7.75 19.22
C PHE A 72 16.36 -8.30 20.01
N GLN A 73 16.23 -8.51 21.32
CA GLN A 73 17.28 -9.22 22.09
C GLN A 73 17.47 -10.66 21.63
N SER A 74 16.43 -11.28 21.07
CA SER A 74 16.43 -12.66 20.58
C SER A 74 16.55 -12.79 19.07
N VAL A 75 16.78 -11.69 18.33
CA VAL A 75 16.95 -11.72 16.87
C VAL A 75 18.42 -11.48 16.55
N HIS A 76 19.07 -12.43 15.91
CA HIS A 76 20.50 -12.37 15.56
C HIS A 76 20.76 -12.47 14.07
N THR A 77 19.79 -12.99 13.31
CA THR A 77 19.90 -13.22 11.88
C THR A 77 18.69 -12.65 11.14
N ARG A 78 18.66 -12.78 9.80
CA ARG A 78 17.48 -12.49 8.99
C ARG A 78 16.54 -13.70 8.85
N ASP A 79 16.75 -14.77 9.65
CA ASP A 79 15.86 -15.92 9.62
C ASP A 79 14.43 -15.52 9.97
N PRO A 80 13.44 -15.82 9.10
CA PRO A 80 12.08 -15.37 9.29
C PRO A 80 11.37 -16.05 10.47
N ASP A 81 11.79 -17.26 10.87
CA ASP A 81 11.19 -17.98 11.99
C ASP A 81 11.78 -17.49 13.32
N GLU A 82 13.07 -17.13 13.37
CA GLU A 82 13.69 -16.44 14.50
C GLU A 82 13.02 -15.10 14.77
N TRP A 83 12.82 -14.31 13.70
CA TRP A 83 12.07 -13.04 13.76
C TRP A 83 10.67 -13.24 14.34
N ALA A 84 9.90 -14.16 13.77
CA ALA A 84 8.53 -14.42 14.21
C ALA A 84 8.48 -14.89 15.67
N ALA A 85 9.39 -15.79 16.09
CA ALA A 85 9.46 -16.31 17.46
C ALA A 85 9.73 -15.20 18.48
N ALA A 86 10.66 -14.28 18.18
CA ALA A 86 10.99 -13.17 19.05
C ALA A 86 9.78 -12.25 19.32
N PHE A 87 9.07 -11.83 18.30
CA PHE A 87 7.88 -10.98 18.45
C PHE A 87 6.69 -11.73 19.05
N MET A 88 6.52 -13.02 18.73
CA MET A 88 5.49 -13.85 19.38
C MET A 88 5.75 -14.01 20.88
N GLY A 89 7.01 -14.18 21.33
CA GLY A 89 7.34 -14.32 22.73
C GLY A 89 6.89 -13.12 23.58
N VAL A 90 7.08 -11.90 23.09
CA VAL A 90 6.60 -10.68 23.77
C VAL A 90 5.08 -10.58 23.68
N ALA A 91 4.50 -10.87 22.51
CA ALA A 91 3.06 -10.77 22.27
C ALA A 91 2.24 -11.78 23.11
N ASP A 92 2.76 -13.00 23.31
CA ASP A 92 2.10 -14.06 24.08
C ASP A 92 1.83 -13.64 25.53
N ARG A 93 2.69 -12.82 26.15
CA ARG A 93 2.45 -12.26 27.48
C ARG A 93 1.21 -11.39 27.49
N TYR A 94 1.12 -10.42 26.58
CA TYR A 94 -0.04 -9.53 26.49
C TYR A 94 -1.32 -10.27 26.16
N MET A 95 -1.25 -11.27 25.29
CA MET A 95 -2.42 -12.11 24.98
C MET A 95 -2.91 -12.85 26.22
N SER A 96 -2.01 -13.42 27.03
CA SER A 96 -2.34 -14.13 28.27
C SER A 96 -2.84 -13.18 29.36
N GLU A 97 -2.24 -12.01 29.52
CA GLU A 97 -2.70 -10.99 30.45
C GLU A 97 -4.11 -10.49 30.08
N GLY A 98 -4.35 -10.16 28.82
CA GLY A 98 -5.67 -9.76 28.34
C GLY A 98 -6.73 -10.81 28.63
N GLN A 99 -6.45 -12.09 28.37
CA GLN A 99 -7.36 -13.20 28.69
C GLN A 99 -7.68 -13.30 30.18
N SER A 100 -6.68 -13.10 31.05
CA SER A 100 -6.84 -13.17 32.51
C SER A 100 -7.70 -12.02 33.05
N LEU A 101 -7.62 -10.85 32.41
CA LEU A 101 -8.26 -9.60 32.86
C LEU A 101 -9.65 -9.36 32.22
N GLU A 102 -10.05 -10.16 31.25
CA GLU A 102 -11.23 -9.86 30.42
C GLU A 102 -12.52 -9.63 31.25
N LYS A 103 -12.66 -10.33 32.38
CA LYS A 103 -13.82 -10.20 33.26
C LYS A 103 -13.64 -9.17 34.39
N THR A 104 -12.42 -8.89 34.80
CA THR A 104 -12.11 -8.05 35.96
C THR A 104 -11.70 -6.64 35.58
N ASP A 105 -11.01 -6.48 34.44
CA ASP A 105 -10.60 -5.19 33.88
C ASP A 105 -10.68 -5.26 32.35
N PRO A 106 -11.89 -5.13 31.76
CA PRO A 106 -12.07 -5.21 30.30
C PRO A 106 -11.29 -4.13 29.53
N THR A 107 -11.08 -2.96 30.14
CA THR A 107 -10.33 -1.87 29.50
C THR A 107 -8.86 -2.22 29.34
N LYS A 108 -8.23 -2.75 30.39
CA LYS A 108 -6.85 -3.21 30.32
C LYS A 108 -6.71 -4.43 29.43
N ALA A 109 -7.64 -5.40 29.52
CA ALA A 109 -7.67 -6.57 28.65
C ALA A 109 -7.68 -6.16 27.16
N ASN A 110 -8.51 -5.21 26.80
CA ASN A 110 -8.58 -4.70 25.43
C ASN A 110 -7.26 -4.02 25.00
N ALA A 111 -6.63 -3.24 25.86
CA ALA A 111 -5.32 -2.64 25.58
C ALA A 111 -4.22 -3.71 25.36
N ASP A 112 -4.24 -4.77 26.17
CA ASP A 112 -3.29 -5.89 26.03
C ASP A 112 -3.52 -6.68 24.73
N TYR A 113 -4.78 -6.89 24.29
CA TYR A 113 -5.09 -7.51 23.00
C TYR A 113 -4.60 -6.66 21.81
N ILE A 114 -4.73 -5.34 21.86
CA ILE A 114 -4.19 -4.43 20.84
C ILE A 114 -2.68 -4.57 20.77
N ARG A 115 -2.00 -4.59 21.93
CA ARG A 115 -0.54 -4.76 22.02
C ARG A 115 -0.08 -6.09 21.45
N ALA A 116 -0.76 -7.19 21.82
CA ALA A 116 -0.49 -8.52 21.28
C ALA A 116 -0.70 -8.55 19.76
N TRP A 117 -1.82 -8.03 19.26
CA TRP A 117 -2.11 -7.96 17.83
C TRP A 117 -1.02 -7.23 17.04
N ARG A 118 -0.60 -6.05 17.50
CA ARG A 118 0.45 -5.26 16.83
C ARG A 118 1.79 -5.99 16.78
N LEU A 119 2.19 -6.64 17.87
CA LEU A 119 3.44 -7.42 17.95
C LEU A 119 3.39 -8.66 17.04
N TYR A 120 2.30 -9.44 17.07
CA TYR A 120 2.13 -10.57 16.16
C TYR A 120 2.10 -10.11 14.69
N SER A 121 1.45 -8.97 14.40
CA SER A 121 1.43 -8.40 13.06
C SER A 121 2.82 -8.03 12.57
N PHE A 122 3.69 -7.52 13.43
CA PHE A 122 5.07 -7.26 13.07
C PHE A 122 5.93 -8.55 13.03
N GLY A 123 5.62 -9.55 13.84
CA GLY A 123 6.22 -10.88 13.76
C GLY A 123 6.01 -11.57 12.41
N ARG A 124 4.86 -11.38 11.75
CA ARG A 124 4.60 -11.92 10.40
C ARG A 124 5.08 -11.02 9.26
N TRP A 125 5.46 -9.76 9.55
CA TRP A 125 5.76 -8.74 8.53
C TRP A 125 7.05 -9.09 7.73
N PRO A 126 7.14 -8.77 6.42
CA PRO A 126 6.08 -8.14 5.60
C PRO A 126 4.98 -9.09 5.19
N ILE A 127 5.27 -10.38 5.02
CA ILE A 127 4.33 -11.43 4.64
C ILE A 127 4.57 -12.70 5.45
N PRO A 128 3.57 -13.59 5.61
CA PRO A 128 3.73 -14.85 6.32
C PRO A 128 4.42 -15.92 5.45
N ALA A 129 5.67 -15.66 5.03
CA ALA A 129 6.41 -16.48 4.08
C ALA A 129 7.09 -17.73 4.69
N SER A 130 7.05 -17.90 6.00
CA SER A 130 7.60 -19.07 6.71
C SER A 130 6.60 -19.65 7.69
N ALA A 131 6.88 -20.85 8.22
CA ALA A 131 6.01 -21.50 9.20
C ALA A 131 5.85 -20.67 10.49
N GLY A 132 6.90 -20.04 10.97
CA GLY A 132 6.85 -19.14 12.13
C GLY A 132 6.05 -17.88 11.85
N LYS A 133 6.28 -17.22 10.70
CA LYS A 133 5.52 -16.06 10.29
C LYS A 133 4.04 -16.37 10.05
N GLN A 134 3.72 -17.56 9.54
CA GLN A 134 2.34 -18.02 9.40
C GLN A 134 1.65 -18.18 10.78
N ARG A 135 2.32 -18.82 11.75
CA ARG A 135 1.80 -18.90 13.12
C ARG A 135 1.61 -17.53 13.76
N SER A 136 2.56 -16.61 13.53
CA SER A 136 2.42 -15.22 14.02
C SER A 136 1.21 -14.53 13.40
N TYR A 137 0.93 -14.75 12.11
CA TYR A 137 -0.26 -14.21 11.46
C TYR A 137 -1.57 -14.78 12.04
N GLU A 138 -1.63 -16.09 12.28
CA GLU A 138 -2.81 -16.72 12.91
C GLU A 138 -3.07 -16.16 14.31
N LYS A 139 -2.01 -15.96 15.10
CA LYS A 139 -2.08 -15.30 16.41
C LYS A 139 -2.48 -13.83 16.30
N ALA A 140 -2.00 -13.11 15.27
CA ALA A 140 -2.41 -11.72 15.02
C ALA A 140 -3.92 -11.62 14.77
N ILE A 141 -4.48 -12.52 13.95
CA ILE A 141 -5.93 -12.59 13.71
C ILE A 141 -6.68 -12.87 15.02
N ALA A 142 -6.23 -13.83 15.82
CA ALA A 142 -6.86 -14.16 17.08
C ALA A 142 -6.87 -12.98 18.08
N ALA A 143 -5.74 -12.27 18.21
CA ALA A 143 -5.62 -11.09 19.07
C ALA A 143 -6.47 -9.92 18.55
N PHE A 144 -6.48 -9.68 17.22
CA PHE A 144 -7.37 -8.70 16.60
C PHE A 144 -8.84 -8.99 16.87
N LEU A 145 -9.28 -10.24 16.70
CA LEU A 145 -10.67 -10.62 16.96
C LEU A 145 -11.03 -10.52 18.45
N ALA A 146 -10.07 -10.79 19.36
CA ALA A 146 -10.25 -10.56 20.79
C ALA A 146 -10.48 -9.06 21.09
N HIS A 147 -9.66 -8.17 20.50
CA HIS A 147 -9.85 -6.73 20.56
C HIS A 147 -11.20 -6.30 19.95
N ALA A 148 -11.54 -6.78 18.76
CA ALA A 148 -12.75 -6.38 18.04
C ALA A 148 -14.07 -6.74 18.78
N ARG A 149 -14.04 -7.66 19.75
CA ARG A 149 -15.21 -7.95 20.63
C ARG A 149 -15.64 -6.76 21.48
N PHE A 150 -14.75 -5.82 21.72
CA PHE A 150 -15.05 -4.58 22.47
C PHE A 150 -15.64 -3.47 21.60
N TRP A 151 -15.76 -3.70 20.28
CA TRP A 151 -16.27 -2.67 19.38
C TRP A 151 -17.79 -2.54 19.43
N ASP A 152 -18.22 -1.29 19.29
CA ASP A 152 -19.60 -0.91 19.15
C ASP A 152 -19.78 0.06 17.97
N PRO A 153 -20.54 -0.28 16.93
CA PRO A 153 -21.20 -1.56 16.63
C PRO A 153 -20.21 -2.73 16.47
N PRO A 154 -20.67 -3.98 16.70
CA PRO A 154 -19.80 -5.15 16.61
C PRO A 154 -19.30 -5.41 15.20
N LEU A 155 -18.18 -6.13 15.10
CA LEU A 155 -17.63 -6.63 13.85
C LEU A 155 -18.40 -7.87 13.39
N GLU A 156 -18.86 -7.89 12.14
CA GLU A 156 -19.38 -9.08 11.46
C GLU A 156 -18.27 -9.68 10.58
N ILE A 157 -17.97 -10.97 10.77
CA ILE A 157 -17.08 -11.72 9.89
C ILE A 157 -17.93 -12.29 8.76
N VAL A 158 -17.75 -11.77 7.55
CA VAL A 158 -18.44 -12.28 6.36
C VAL A 158 -17.60 -13.31 5.64
N ARG A 159 -18.25 -14.36 5.11
CA ARG A 159 -17.64 -15.42 4.31
C ARG A 159 -18.34 -15.49 2.97
N ILE A 160 -17.64 -15.15 1.91
CA ILE A 160 -18.21 -15.04 0.58
C ILE A 160 -17.68 -16.21 -0.26
N PRO A 161 -18.53 -17.14 -0.73
CA PRO A 161 -18.09 -18.24 -1.58
C PRO A 161 -17.46 -17.74 -2.88
N PHE A 162 -16.28 -18.27 -3.21
CA PHE A 162 -15.52 -17.90 -4.39
C PHE A 162 -14.61 -19.05 -4.87
N GLU A 163 -14.86 -19.59 -6.06
CA GLU A 163 -14.04 -20.62 -6.73
C GLU A 163 -13.67 -21.80 -5.81
N GLY A 164 -14.66 -22.36 -5.09
CA GLY A 164 -14.45 -23.49 -4.18
C GLY A 164 -13.76 -23.14 -2.85
N LYS A 165 -13.47 -21.86 -2.62
CA LYS A 165 -12.92 -21.30 -1.37
C LYS A 165 -13.82 -20.19 -0.86
N GLU A 166 -13.33 -19.42 0.14
CA GLU A 166 -14.07 -18.29 0.72
C GLU A 166 -13.20 -17.04 0.70
N ILE A 167 -13.83 -15.89 0.41
CA ILE A 167 -13.28 -14.57 0.70
C ILE A 167 -13.75 -14.21 2.10
N ILE A 168 -12.82 -13.92 3.00
CA ILE A 168 -13.13 -13.50 4.37
C ILE A 168 -13.05 -11.98 4.44
N GLY A 169 -14.13 -11.35 4.88
CA GLY A 169 -14.22 -9.91 5.08
C GLY A 169 -14.69 -9.52 6.46
N TYR A 170 -14.41 -8.29 6.85
CA TYR A 170 -14.81 -7.66 8.10
C TYR A 170 -15.77 -6.51 7.81
N LEU A 171 -17.05 -6.73 8.13
CA LEU A 171 -18.13 -5.77 7.89
C LEU A 171 -18.50 -5.08 9.21
N ARG A 172 -18.64 -3.75 9.16
CA ARG A 172 -19.29 -2.98 10.23
C ARG A 172 -20.25 -1.97 9.62
N LEU A 173 -21.42 -1.90 10.21
CA LEU A 173 -22.48 -0.98 9.82
C LEU A 173 -22.80 -0.04 10.98
N PRO A 174 -23.12 1.25 10.72
CA PRO A 174 -23.59 2.18 11.72
C PRO A 174 -24.83 1.65 12.46
N LYS A 175 -24.95 1.96 13.76
CA LYS A 175 -26.17 1.68 14.52
C LYS A 175 -27.30 2.64 14.14
N ASN A 176 -28.53 2.17 14.30
CA ASN A 176 -29.76 2.99 14.20
C ASN A 176 -29.93 3.71 12.86
N ALA A 177 -29.45 3.13 11.78
CA ALA A 177 -29.64 3.70 10.46
C ALA A 177 -31.09 3.56 10.00
N ASN A 178 -31.68 4.65 9.52
CA ASN A 178 -32.96 4.63 8.86
C ASN A 178 -32.75 4.37 7.35
N GLY A 179 -33.16 3.18 6.88
CA GLY A 179 -33.03 2.79 5.48
C GLY A 179 -31.69 2.14 5.13
N GLN A 180 -31.43 2.02 3.82
CA GLN A 180 -30.21 1.39 3.31
C GLN A 180 -29.00 2.31 3.45
N LEU A 181 -27.86 1.73 3.83
CA LEU A 181 -26.61 2.40 4.15
C LEU A 181 -25.65 2.44 2.97
N PRO A 182 -24.93 3.55 2.78
CA PRO A 182 -23.77 3.57 1.90
C PRO A 182 -22.64 2.72 2.50
N LEU A 183 -21.78 2.18 1.62
CA LEU A 183 -20.70 1.29 2.03
C LEU A 183 -19.38 1.64 1.33
N VAL A 184 -18.28 1.48 2.07
CA VAL A 184 -16.93 1.48 1.50
C VAL A 184 -16.38 0.06 1.48
N LEU A 185 -15.98 -0.44 0.31
CA LEU A 185 -15.14 -1.63 0.15
C LEU A 185 -13.68 -1.20 0.31
N ALA A 186 -13.00 -1.68 1.36
CA ALA A 186 -11.62 -1.34 1.67
C ALA A 186 -10.67 -2.52 1.39
N VAL A 187 -9.58 -2.26 0.67
CA VAL A 187 -8.59 -3.26 0.25
C VAL A 187 -7.19 -2.85 0.68
N ASN A 188 -6.48 -3.76 1.36
CA ASN A 188 -5.16 -3.55 1.93
C ASN A 188 -4.03 -3.50 0.88
N GLY A 189 -2.87 -3.01 1.32
CA GLY A 189 -1.61 -3.03 0.57
C GLY A 189 -0.92 -4.40 0.56
N LEU A 190 0.33 -4.42 0.10
CA LEU A 190 1.14 -5.64 0.01
C LEU A 190 1.35 -6.29 1.38
N ASP A 191 1.68 -5.51 2.39
CA ASP A 191 2.16 -5.92 3.71
C ASP A 191 1.23 -5.56 4.87
N SER A 192 0.22 -4.70 4.66
CA SER A 192 -0.91 -4.50 5.58
C SER A 192 -1.98 -5.59 5.38
N ARG A 193 -2.99 -5.60 6.23
CA ARG A 193 -4.07 -6.59 6.19
C ARG A 193 -5.43 -5.93 6.40
N LYS A 194 -6.51 -6.67 6.13
CA LYS A 194 -7.88 -6.20 6.37
C LYS A 194 -8.14 -5.81 7.83
N GLU A 195 -7.39 -6.37 8.78
CA GLU A 195 -7.41 -6.01 10.20
C GLU A 195 -7.04 -4.54 10.40
N ASP A 196 -5.97 -4.07 9.73
CA ASP A 196 -5.51 -2.68 9.80
C ASP A 196 -6.54 -1.71 9.22
N LEU A 197 -7.21 -2.12 8.13
CA LEU A 197 -8.28 -1.33 7.51
C LEU A 197 -9.54 -1.31 8.38
N ALA A 198 -9.92 -2.45 8.95
CA ALA A 198 -11.09 -2.53 9.82
C ALA A 198 -10.96 -1.63 11.06
N GLU A 199 -9.75 -1.54 11.62
CA GLU A 199 -9.43 -0.59 12.71
C GLU A 199 -9.61 0.85 12.22
N SER A 200 -8.97 1.20 11.10
CA SER A 200 -8.95 2.57 10.57
C SER A 200 -10.34 3.06 10.14
N PHE A 201 -11.12 2.20 9.48
CA PHE A 201 -12.45 2.54 8.96
C PHE A 201 -13.54 2.64 10.04
N GLY A 202 -13.28 2.24 11.28
CA GLY A 202 -14.16 2.53 12.40
C GLY A 202 -14.52 4.02 12.49
N ALA A 203 -13.63 4.90 12.07
CA ALA A 203 -13.83 6.34 12.08
C ALA A 203 -14.86 6.88 11.06
N ILE A 204 -15.33 6.06 10.09
CA ILE A 204 -16.36 6.49 9.12
C ILE A 204 -17.80 6.23 9.62
N LEU A 205 -17.97 5.31 10.58
CA LEU A 205 -19.28 4.91 11.08
C LEU A 205 -20.14 6.06 11.63
N PRO A 206 -19.57 7.06 12.36
CA PRO A 206 -20.34 8.21 12.83
C PRO A 206 -20.96 9.06 11.71
N PHE A 207 -20.47 8.93 10.48
CA PHE A 207 -21.02 9.63 9.31
C PHE A 207 -22.13 8.85 8.60
N GLY A 208 -22.62 7.76 9.19
CA GLY A 208 -23.68 6.94 8.61
C GLY A 208 -23.22 6.05 7.44
N VAL A 209 -21.93 5.81 7.28
CA VAL A 209 -21.33 4.99 6.22
C VAL A 209 -20.77 3.71 6.83
N GLY A 210 -21.14 2.55 6.28
CA GLY A 210 -20.56 1.26 6.63
C GLY A 210 -19.27 0.98 5.86
N TYR A 211 -18.55 -0.05 6.27
CA TYR A 211 -17.39 -0.54 5.52
C TYR A 211 -17.30 -2.07 5.50
N LEU A 212 -16.72 -2.61 4.45
CA LEU A 212 -16.30 -4.00 4.32
C LEU A 212 -14.82 -4.02 3.98
N ALA A 213 -13.98 -4.49 4.91
CA ALA A 213 -12.54 -4.66 4.69
C ALA A 213 -12.25 -6.10 4.24
N VAL A 214 -11.49 -6.24 3.15
CA VAL A 214 -11.05 -7.54 2.61
C VAL A 214 -9.56 -7.50 2.29
N ASP A 215 -8.90 -8.65 2.34
CA ASP A 215 -7.53 -8.77 1.83
C ASP A 215 -7.54 -8.77 0.29
N GLY A 216 -6.65 -8.00 -0.32
CA GLY A 216 -6.46 -7.98 -1.76
C GLY A 216 -5.88 -9.29 -2.31
N PRO A 217 -6.02 -9.57 -3.62
CA PRO A 217 -5.43 -10.76 -4.24
C PRO A 217 -3.97 -10.97 -3.86
N GLY A 218 -3.62 -12.20 -3.46
CA GLY A 218 -2.28 -12.61 -3.05
C GLY A 218 -1.90 -12.28 -1.61
N THR A 219 -2.71 -11.49 -0.87
CA THR A 219 -2.37 -11.05 0.49
C THR A 219 -3.28 -11.69 1.54
N GLY A 220 -2.82 -11.73 2.79
CA GLY A 220 -3.62 -12.16 3.95
C GLY A 220 -4.36 -13.48 3.78
N GLN A 221 -5.64 -13.47 4.06
CA GLN A 221 -6.55 -14.63 3.91
C GLN A 221 -7.23 -14.66 2.52
N ASN A 222 -6.68 -13.97 1.52
CA ASN A 222 -7.26 -13.98 0.19
C ASN A 222 -7.16 -15.38 -0.45
N PRO A 223 -8.23 -15.89 -1.11
CA PRO A 223 -8.25 -17.25 -1.67
C PRO A 223 -7.42 -17.43 -2.94
N ILE A 224 -7.02 -16.34 -3.62
CA ILE A 224 -6.29 -16.41 -4.91
C ILE A 224 -5.01 -15.57 -4.90
N LYS A 225 -4.07 -15.97 -5.72
CA LYS A 225 -2.85 -15.21 -6.03
C LYS A 225 -3.14 -14.09 -7.03
N VAL A 226 -2.17 -13.19 -7.17
CA VAL A 226 -2.22 -12.10 -8.15
C VAL A 226 -2.17 -12.66 -9.57
N SER A 227 -3.02 -12.14 -10.42
CA SER A 227 -3.01 -12.32 -11.87
C SER A 227 -3.70 -11.14 -12.54
N VAL A 228 -3.57 -11.04 -13.86
CA VAL A 228 -4.19 -9.96 -14.66
C VAL A 228 -5.71 -9.90 -14.46
N HIS A 229 -6.37 -11.00 -14.12
CA HIS A 229 -7.82 -11.08 -13.93
C HIS A 229 -8.23 -11.34 -12.48
N ALA A 230 -7.34 -11.06 -11.50
CA ALA A 230 -7.65 -11.30 -10.09
C ALA A 230 -8.67 -10.32 -9.51
N GLU A 231 -8.99 -9.20 -10.21
CA GLU A 231 -10.08 -8.28 -9.84
C GLU A 231 -11.45 -8.97 -9.77
N ARG A 232 -11.64 -10.11 -10.46
CA ARG A 232 -12.89 -10.89 -10.39
C ARG A 232 -13.27 -11.28 -8.98
N MET A 233 -12.30 -11.43 -8.08
CA MET A 233 -12.54 -11.65 -6.66
C MET A 233 -13.25 -10.44 -6.02
N LEU A 234 -12.79 -9.22 -6.34
CA LEU A 234 -13.41 -7.98 -5.83
C LEU A 234 -14.78 -7.74 -6.48
N SER A 235 -14.95 -8.10 -7.76
CA SER A 235 -16.27 -8.12 -8.42
C SER A 235 -17.25 -9.04 -7.67
N ARG A 236 -16.79 -10.22 -7.22
CA ARG A 236 -17.60 -11.12 -6.39
C ARG A 236 -17.97 -10.51 -5.03
N VAL A 237 -17.07 -9.72 -4.42
CA VAL A 237 -17.40 -8.97 -3.20
C VAL A 237 -18.50 -7.94 -3.46
N LEU A 238 -18.45 -7.23 -4.59
CA LEU A 238 -19.52 -6.31 -4.99
C LEU A 238 -20.85 -7.04 -5.25
N ASP A 239 -20.84 -8.26 -5.80
CA ASP A 239 -22.05 -9.08 -5.93
C ASP A 239 -22.64 -9.40 -4.57
N TYR A 240 -21.81 -9.79 -3.60
CA TYR A 240 -22.26 -10.05 -2.23
C TYR A 240 -22.84 -8.78 -1.58
N ILE A 241 -22.17 -7.63 -1.70
CA ILE A 241 -22.68 -6.34 -1.19
C ILE A 241 -24.08 -6.07 -1.75
N ALA A 242 -24.31 -6.33 -3.04
CA ALA A 242 -25.59 -6.12 -3.69
C ALA A 242 -26.73 -7.04 -3.18
N THR A 243 -26.41 -8.14 -2.49
CA THR A 243 -27.39 -9.05 -1.87
C THR A 243 -27.82 -8.62 -0.46
N ARG A 244 -27.09 -7.69 0.17
CA ARG A 244 -27.33 -7.26 1.55
C ARG A 244 -28.46 -6.23 1.59
N PRO A 245 -29.61 -6.54 2.24
CA PRO A 245 -30.78 -5.65 2.23
C PRO A 245 -30.54 -4.32 2.98
N GLU A 246 -29.61 -4.30 3.93
CA GLU A 246 -29.24 -3.11 4.71
C GLU A 246 -28.28 -2.17 3.97
N ILE A 247 -27.75 -2.57 2.81
CA ILE A 247 -26.77 -1.79 2.04
C ILE A 247 -27.42 -1.23 0.76
N ASP A 248 -27.24 0.04 0.50
CA ASP A 248 -27.59 0.64 -0.77
C ASP A 248 -26.50 0.33 -1.83
N LYS A 249 -26.80 -0.64 -2.67
CA LYS A 249 -25.89 -1.07 -3.74
C LYS A 249 -25.53 0.03 -4.76
N ASN A 250 -26.30 1.11 -4.80
CA ASN A 250 -26.03 2.26 -5.67
C ASN A 250 -25.13 3.32 -4.99
N ARG A 251 -24.84 3.15 -3.69
CA ARG A 251 -23.95 4.02 -2.92
C ARG A 251 -22.79 3.22 -2.34
N VAL A 252 -22.01 2.57 -3.22
CA VAL A 252 -20.80 1.84 -2.88
C VAL A 252 -19.60 2.60 -3.43
N ALA A 253 -18.59 2.86 -2.60
CA ALA A 253 -17.28 3.35 -2.99
C ALA A 253 -16.21 2.33 -2.65
N MET A 254 -15.03 2.47 -3.26
CA MET A 254 -13.88 1.62 -2.93
C MET A 254 -12.73 2.47 -2.37
N HIS A 255 -11.96 1.90 -1.44
CA HIS A 255 -10.70 2.46 -0.99
C HIS A 255 -9.61 1.41 -1.09
N GLY A 256 -8.44 1.80 -1.58
CA GLY A 256 -7.26 0.96 -1.63
C GLY A 256 -6.00 1.68 -1.21
N VAL A 257 -5.10 0.93 -0.57
CA VAL A 257 -3.81 1.42 -0.05
C VAL A 257 -2.67 0.74 -0.80
N SER A 258 -1.75 1.50 -1.42
CA SER A 258 -0.56 0.95 -2.08
C SER A 258 -0.95 -0.12 -3.12
N TRP A 259 -0.55 -1.37 -2.93
CA TRP A 259 -0.99 -2.50 -3.78
C TRP A 259 -2.52 -2.60 -3.88
N GLY A 260 -3.25 -2.33 -2.79
CA GLY A 260 -4.71 -2.23 -2.81
C GLY A 260 -5.23 -1.05 -3.62
N ALA A 261 -4.44 0.04 -3.74
CA ALA A 261 -4.79 1.19 -4.55
C ALA A 261 -4.72 0.88 -6.07
N TYR A 262 -3.81 -0.03 -6.48
CA TYR A 262 -3.86 -0.61 -7.82
C TYR A 262 -5.22 -1.26 -8.09
N TRP A 263 -5.69 -2.11 -7.16
CA TRP A 263 -6.99 -2.76 -7.31
C TRP A 263 -8.14 -1.74 -7.30
N ALA A 264 -8.10 -0.74 -6.42
CA ALA A 264 -9.12 0.32 -6.40
C ALA A 264 -9.17 1.10 -7.71
N THR A 265 -8.01 1.40 -8.31
CA THR A 265 -7.90 2.05 -9.61
C THR A 265 -8.46 1.17 -10.72
N LYS A 266 -8.08 -0.10 -10.76
CA LYS A 266 -8.59 -1.06 -11.75
C LYS A 266 -10.10 -1.24 -11.63
N MET A 267 -10.62 -1.39 -10.42
CA MET A 267 -12.04 -1.53 -10.15
C MET A 267 -12.83 -0.26 -10.51
N ALA A 268 -12.26 0.93 -10.33
CA ALA A 268 -12.88 2.18 -10.80
C ALA A 268 -13.11 2.20 -12.32
N ILE A 269 -12.36 1.41 -13.07
CA ILE A 269 -12.53 1.25 -14.52
C ILE A 269 -13.49 0.10 -14.83
N VAL A 270 -13.17 -1.12 -14.37
CA VAL A 270 -13.90 -2.33 -14.76
C VAL A 270 -15.29 -2.44 -14.12
N GLU A 271 -15.47 -1.85 -12.95
CA GLU A 271 -16.72 -1.83 -12.19
C GLU A 271 -17.33 -0.42 -12.05
N ARG A 272 -16.99 0.45 -12.98
CA ARG A 272 -17.47 1.84 -13.03
C ARG A 272 -18.95 2.00 -12.73
N ALA A 273 -19.76 1.12 -13.29
CA ALA A 273 -21.23 1.20 -13.16
C ALA A 273 -21.73 0.90 -11.73
N ARG A 274 -20.94 0.20 -10.93
CA ARG A 274 -21.28 -0.21 -9.55
C ARG A 274 -20.67 0.68 -8.49
N LEU A 275 -19.68 1.52 -8.84
CA LEU A 275 -18.93 2.35 -7.88
C LEU A 275 -19.31 3.83 -8.04
N LYS A 276 -19.72 4.46 -6.95
CA LYS A 276 -19.91 5.94 -6.89
C LYS A 276 -18.56 6.68 -6.93
N GLY A 277 -17.49 6.01 -6.54
CA GLY A 277 -16.12 6.52 -6.62
C GLY A 277 -15.11 5.58 -6.01
N ALA A 278 -13.83 5.87 -6.22
CA ALA A 278 -12.72 5.14 -5.65
C ALA A 278 -11.65 6.09 -5.08
N SER A 279 -11.15 5.77 -3.89
CA SER A 279 -10.00 6.44 -3.28
C SER A 279 -8.79 5.53 -3.40
N ALA A 280 -7.71 6.03 -4.00
CA ALA A 280 -6.48 5.28 -4.25
C ALA A 280 -5.29 6.01 -3.63
N GLN A 281 -4.67 5.39 -2.62
CA GLN A 281 -3.54 5.97 -1.90
C GLN A 281 -2.23 5.35 -2.40
N SER A 282 -1.42 6.14 -3.15
CA SER A 282 -0.22 5.73 -3.89
C SER A 282 -0.49 4.54 -4.83
N PRO A 283 -1.35 4.69 -5.86
CA PRO A 283 -1.67 3.59 -6.76
C PRO A 283 -0.55 3.32 -7.75
N PRO A 284 0.07 2.12 -7.75
CA PRO A 284 0.85 1.66 -8.90
C PRO A 284 -0.03 1.64 -10.15
N THR A 285 0.46 2.16 -11.28
CA THR A 285 -0.36 2.33 -12.48
C THR A 285 0.31 1.75 -13.73
N ASP A 286 1.58 2.11 -13.98
CA ASP A 286 2.35 1.68 -15.14
C ASP A 286 3.85 1.56 -14.85
N ARG A 287 4.55 2.67 -14.52
CA ARG A 287 6.01 2.69 -14.33
C ARG A 287 6.46 1.76 -13.21
N PHE A 288 5.70 1.65 -12.12
CA PHE A 288 5.96 0.69 -11.05
C PHE A 288 6.14 -0.73 -11.57
N PHE A 289 5.42 -1.09 -12.62
CA PHE A 289 5.40 -2.44 -13.17
C PHE A 289 6.52 -2.70 -14.19
N GLN A 290 7.30 -1.69 -14.56
CA GLN A 290 8.36 -1.84 -15.53
C GLN A 290 9.59 -2.50 -14.93
N LYS A 291 10.28 -3.31 -15.74
CA LYS A 291 11.48 -4.05 -15.34
C LYS A 291 12.56 -3.14 -14.75
N GLU A 292 12.75 -1.98 -15.34
CA GLU A 292 13.73 -1.00 -14.89
C GLU A 292 13.45 -0.52 -13.48
N PHE A 293 12.17 -0.26 -13.14
CA PHE A 293 11.78 0.19 -11.81
C PHE A 293 11.98 -0.92 -10.77
N LEU A 294 11.62 -2.17 -11.11
CA LEU A 294 11.89 -3.33 -10.26
C LEU A 294 13.37 -3.44 -9.91
N LEU A 295 14.25 -3.37 -10.91
CA LEU A 295 15.67 -3.64 -10.76
C LEU A 295 16.45 -2.47 -10.11
N HIS A 296 16.04 -1.22 -10.34
CA HIS A 296 16.78 -0.04 -9.90
C HIS A 296 16.19 0.66 -8.69
N ASP A 297 14.87 0.55 -8.46
CA ASP A 297 14.18 1.32 -7.43
C ASP A 297 13.60 0.46 -6.30
N LEU A 298 13.13 -0.76 -6.59
CA LEU A 298 12.53 -1.63 -5.57
C LEU A 298 13.56 -2.49 -4.83
N ILE A 299 14.58 -3.03 -5.53
CA ILE A 299 15.64 -3.80 -4.87
C ILE A 299 16.45 -2.87 -3.97
N GLY A 300 16.58 -3.25 -2.70
CA GLY A 300 17.29 -2.43 -1.70
C GLY A 300 16.61 -1.11 -1.35
N ASN A 301 15.31 -0.95 -1.63
CA ASN A 301 14.56 0.26 -1.31
C ASN A 301 14.57 0.54 0.20
N ARG A 302 15.07 1.73 0.58
CA ARG A 302 15.26 2.10 1.98
C ARG A 302 14.04 2.74 2.63
N GLU A 303 13.02 3.15 1.88
CA GLU A 303 11.74 3.59 2.43
C GLU A 303 10.94 2.40 2.95
N TYR A 304 11.00 1.26 2.25
CA TYR A 304 10.55 -0.03 2.79
C TYR A 304 11.53 -0.53 3.86
N LEU A 305 11.05 -1.22 4.88
CA LEU A 305 11.94 -1.61 5.98
C LEU A 305 12.91 -2.72 5.55
N PHE A 306 12.41 -3.83 4.99
CA PHE A 306 13.19 -4.93 4.38
C PHE A 306 12.29 -5.87 3.57
N ASP A 307 12.88 -6.65 2.67
CA ASP A 307 12.23 -7.72 1.88
C ASP A 307 11.04 -7.27 1.01
N GLN A 308 11.11 -6.07 0.41
CA GLN A 308 10.02 -5.57 -0.45
C GLN A 308 9.82 -6.46 -1.69
N VAL A 309 10.90 -6.78 -2.41
CA VAL A 309 10.82 -7.61 -3.62
C VAL A 309 10.45 -9.05 -3.29
N PRO A 310 11.03 -9.72 -2.28
CA PRO A 310 10.55 -11.02 -1.83
C PRO A 310 9.06 -11.04 -1.45
N ALA A 311 8.56 -9.99 -0.80
CA ALA A 311 7.16 -9.87 -0.46
C ALA A 311 6.28 -9.71 -1.72
N LEU A 312 6.73 -8.94 -2.70
CA LEU A 312 6.04 -8.75 -3.97
C LEU A 312 5.99 -10.07 -4.78
N MET A 313 7.11 -10.81 -4.85
CA MET A 313 7.16 -12.10 -5.53
C MET A 313 6.18 -13.12 -4.92
N ALA A 314 6.10 -13.17 -3.59
CA ALA A 314 5.30 -14.16 -2.88
C ALA A 314 3.78 -14.02 -3.07
N ILE A 315 3.28 -12.88 -3.53
CA ILE A 315 1.85 -12.71 -3.83
C ILE A 315 1.46 -13.24 -5.21
N PHE A 316 2.42 -13.50 -6.11
CA PHE A 316 2.20 -14.14 -7.40
C PHE A 316 2.31 -15.66 -7.29
N ASP A 317 1.74 -16.37 -8.25
CA ASP A 317 1.89 -17.81 -8.36
C ASP A 317 3.14 -18.13 -9.20
N HIS A 318 3.91 -19.11 -8.76
CA HIS A 318 5.11 -19.60 -9.48
C HIS A 318 6.21 -18.57 -9.78
N VAL A 319 6.29 -17.47 -9.01
CA VAL A 319 7.37 -16.47 -9.11
C VAL A 319 8.34 -16.67 -7.95
N THR A 320 9.56 -17.11 -8.25
CA THR A 320 10.58 -17.48 -7.27
C THR A 320 11.88 -16.71 -7.43
N THR A 321 12.09 -16.07 -8.59
CA THR A 321 13.28 -15.27 -8.88
C THR A 321 12.92 -13.84 -9.32
N VAL A 322 13.89 -12.94 -9.24
CA VAL A 322 13.74 -11.56 -9.71
C VAL A 322 13.55 -11.51 -11.23
N GLU A 323 14.19 -12.41 -11.96
CA GLU A 323 14.07 -12.53 -13.41
C GLU A 323 12.63 -12.92 -13.80
N GLU A 324 12.06 -13.94 -13.15
CA GLU A 324 10.65 -14.32 -13.35
C GLU A 324 9.70 -13.17 -13.00
N MET A 325 9.99 -12.44 -11.91
CA MET A 325 9.21 -11.25 -11.54
C MET A 325 9.29 -10.16 -12.60
N ALA A 326 10.47 -9.92 -13.18
CA ALA A 326 10.67 -8.94 -14.24
C ALA A 326 9.90 -9.26 -15.54
N GLU A 327 9.55 -10.54 -15.79
CA GLU A 327 8.74 -10.95 -16.93
C GLU A 327 7.22 -10.87 -16.65
N VAL A 328 6.81 -11.11 -15.41
CA VAL A 328 5.39 -11.16 -15.04
C VAL A 328 4.85 -9.78 -14.66
N LEU A 329 5.65 -8.98 -13.97
CA LEU A 329 5.23 -7.70 -13.41
C LEU A 329 4.69 -6.71 -14.46
N PRO A 330 5.29 -6.56 -15.67
CA PRO A 330 4.78 -5.66 -16.71
C PRO A 330 3.36 -5.96 -17.20
N GLN A 331 2.89 -7.21 -17.05
CA GLN A 331 1.53 -7.59 -17.40
C GLN A 331 0.48 -6.96 -16.48
N MET A 332 0.89 -6.54 -15.27
CA MET A 332 0.01 -5.87 -14.31
C MET A 332 -0.20 -4.38 -14.62
N SER A 333 0.60 -3.77 -15.49
CA SER A 333 0.43 -2.38 -15.90
C SER A 333 -0.97 -2.16 -16.50
N LEU A 334 -1.67 -1.12 -16.04
CA LEU A 334 -2.98 -0.73 -16.58
C LEU A 334 -2.88 -0.21 -18.02
N VAL A 335 -1.70 0.27 -18.44
CA VAL A 335 -1.40 0.60 -19.84
C VAL A 335 -1.32 -0.68 -20.68
N THR A 336 -0.51 -1.64 -20.25
CA THR A 336 -0.35 -2.95 -20.94
C THR A 336 -1.70 -3.67 -21.09
N GLN A 337 -2.56 -3.58 -20.08
CA GLN A 337 -3.90 -4.15 -20.10
C GLN A 337 -4.90 -3.36 -20.97
N GLY A 338 -4.51 -2.21 -21.53
CA GLY A 338 -5.39 -1.35 -22.32
C GLY A 338 -6.56 -0.78 -21.52
N LEU A 339 -6.36 -0.58 -20.20
CA LEU A 339 -7.39 -0.06 -19.30
C LEU A 339 -7.30 1.46 -19.14
N LEU A 340 -6.11 2.05 -19.13
CA LEU A 340 -5.97 3.50 -19.07
C LEU A 340 -6.57 4.16 -20.32
N GLY A 341 -7.20 5.31 -20.12
CA GLY A 341 -7.97 6.01 -21.18
C GLY A 341 -9.43 5.57 -21.27
N LYS A 342 -9.82 4.44 -20.65
CA LYS A 342 -11.24 4.06 -20.57
C LYS A 342 -11.99 4.94 -19.55
N PRO A 343 -13.33 5.08 -19.74
CA PRO A 343 -14.18 5.72 -18.73
C PRO A 343 -14.02 5.06 -17.35
N MET A 344 -14.01 5.88 -16.29
CA MET A 344 -13.85 5.40 -14.93
C MET A 344 -14.77 6.11 -13.94
N ALA A 345 -14.97 5.50 -12.76
CA ALA A 345 -15.67 6.15 -11.65
C ALA A 345 -14.86 7.36 -11.13
N PRO A 346 -15.50 8.37 -10.49
CA PRO A 346 -14.81 9.47 -9.83
C PRO A 346 -13.75 8.99 -8.87
N MET A 347 -12.58 9.63 -8.83
CA MET A 347 -11.46 9.19 -8.00
C MET A 347 -10.92 10.30 -7.12
N LEU A 348 -10.47 9.88 -5.90
CA LEU A 348 -9.49 10.58 -5.09
C LEU A 348 -8.15 9.85 -5.23
N VAL A 349 -7.13 10.55 -5.69
CA VAL A 349 -5.77 10.02 -5.83
C VAL A 349 -4.86 10.73 -4.83
N LEU A 350 -4.24 9.96 -3.93
CA LEU A 350 -3.33 10.48 -2.91
C LEU A 350 -1.90 9.99 -3.19
N ALA A 351 -0.91 10.87 -2.97
CA ALA A 351 0.50 10.51 -3.14
C ALA A 351 1.45 11.42 -2.35
N GLY A 352 2.69 10.95 -2.21
CA GLY A 352 3.84 11.77 -1.82
C GLY A 352 4.79 11.95 -2.99
N VAL A 353 5.34 13.16 -3.16
CA VAL A 353 6.33 13.43 -4.23
C VAL A 353 7.65 12.69 -3.97
N LYS A 354 7.95 12.40 -2.69
CA LYS A 354 9.16 11.67 -2.27
C LYS A 354 8.94 10.16 -2.12
N ASP A 355 7.82 9.64 -2.62
CA ASP A 355 7.53 8.21 -2.62
C ASP A 355 8.54 7.47 -3.51
N THR A 356 9.34 6.58 -2.90
CA THR A 356 10.31 5.75 -3.62
C THR A 356 9.82 4.33 -3.88
N GLN A 357 8.64 3.99 -3.34
CA GLN A 357 8.01 2.68 -3.53
C GLN A 357 7.02 2.68 -4.69
N VAL A 358 6.34 3.80 -4.93
CA VAL A 358 5.47 4.01 -6.09
C VAL A 358 5.84 5.33 -6.74
N PRO A 359 6.30 5.34 -8.00
CA PRO A 359 6.79 6.54 -8.64
C PRO A 359 5.69 7.57 -8.83
N ILE A 360 5.99 8.84 -8.57
CA ILE A 360 5.02 9.94 -8.73
C ILE A 360 4.52 10.07 -10.19
N ASP A 361 5.27 9.57 -11.15
CA ASP A 361 4.88 9.52 -12.57
C ASP A 361 3.61 8.69 -12.78
N ASP A 362 3.43 7.61 -12.01
CA ASP A 362 2.20 6.79 -12.03
C ASP A 362 0.96 7.59 -11.62
N ILE A 363 1.15 8.49 -10.67
CA ILE A 363 0.09 9.36 -10.18
C ILE A 363 -0.28 10.39 -11.24
N TYR A 364 0.71 11.07 -11.82
CA TYR A 364 0.48 12.06 -12.89
C TYR A 364 -0.10 11.40 -14.14
N LEU A 365 0.34 10.20 -14.48
CA LEU A 365 -0.25 9.43 -15.57
C LEU A 365 -1.75 9.18 -15.31
N LEU A 366 -2.10 8.68 -14.11
CA LEU A 366 -3.49 8.38 -13.75
C LEU A 366 -4.37 9.63 -13.73
N LEU A 367 -3.86 10.76 -13.23
CA LEU A 367 -4.63 12.01 -13.16
C LEU A 367 -5.06 12.51 -14.54
N ASN A 368 -4.28 12.21 -15.58
CA ASN A 368 -4.56 12.61 -16.97
C ASN A 368 -5.45 11.63 -17.74
N GLN A 369 -5.97 10.57 -17.09
CA GLN A 369 -6.75 9.52 -17.76
C GLN A 369 -8.24 9.59 -17.40
N GLY A 370 -9.07 8.84 -18.17
CA GLY A 370 -10.50 8.73 -17.92
C GLY A 370 -11.31 9.93 -18.45
N ASP A 371 -12.58 9.93 -18.15
CA ASP A 371 -13.61 10.82 -18.72
C ASP A 371 -14.24 11.78 -17.70
N VAL A 372 -13.82 11.73 -16.46
CA VAL A 372 -14.34 12.57 -15.36
C VAL A 372 -13.22 13.23 -14.56
N PRO A 373 -13.45 14.43 -13.97
CA PRO A 373 -12.47 15.06 -13.09
C PRO A 373 -12.11 14.19 -11.90
N LYS A 374 -10.85 14.28 -11.45
CA LYS A 374 -10.34 13.61 -10.26
C LYS A 374 -9.96 14.61 -9.19
N THR A 375 -10.12 14.20 -7.93
CA THR A 375 -9.54 14.93 -6.80
C THR A 375 -8.13 14.40 -6.58
N ALA A 376 -7.14 15.29 -6.48
CA ALA A 376 -5.77 14.93 -6.13
C ALA A 376 -5.40 15.52 -4.77
N TRP A 377 -4.72 14.72 -3.94
CA TRP A 377 -4.02 15.17 -2.74
C TRP A 377 -2.58 14.71 -2.81
N VAL A 378 -1.67 15.62 -3.09
CA VAL A 378 -0.24 15.33 -3.28
C VAL A 378 0.57 16.08 -2.23
N ASN A 379 1.24 15.34 -1.34
CA ASN A 379 2.13 15.92 -0.35
C ASN A 379 3.54 16.10 -0.94
N PRO A 380 4.03 17.34 -1.13
CA PRO A 380 5.35 17.57 -1.72
C PRO A 380 6.52 17.10 -0.86
N GLN A 381 6.29 16.91 0.43
CA GLN A 381 7.30 16.39 1.37
C GLN A 381 7.00 14.94 1.82
N GLY A 382 5.91 14.36 1.33
CA GLY A 382 5.47 13.01 1.68
C GLY A 382 6.25 11.94 0.94
N GLY A 383 6.55 10.85 1.64
CA GLY A 383 6.97 9.59 1.06
C GLY A 383 5.76 8.72 0.69
N HIS A 384 5.94 7.40 0.78
CA HIS A 384 4.91 6.41 0.43
C HIS A 384 3.59 6.68 1.15
N LEU A 385 2.49 6.63 0.40
CA LEU A 385 1.12 6.98 0.83
C LEU A 385 0.92 8.47 1.17
N GLY A 386 1.83 9.35 0.76
CA GLY A 386 1.79 10.77 1.10
C GLY A 386 2.21 11.07 2.55
N ARG A 387 2.71 10.08 3.29
CA ARG A 387 3.10 10.19 4.69
C ARG A 387 4.26 11.16 4.90
N GLN A 388 4.16 11.95 5.95
CA GLN A 388 5.24 12.80 6.46
C GLN A 388 5.27 12.69 7.98
N VAL A 389 6.36 12.13 8.50
CA VAL A 389 6.52 11.91 9.95
C VAL A 389 6.27 13.21 10.73
N GLY A 390 5.48 13.13 11.78
CA GLY A 390 5.14 14.26 12.66
C GLY A 390 4.19 15.31 12.06
N VAL A 391 3.98 15.31 10.72
CA VAL A 391 3.11 16.33 10.06
C VAL A 391 1.87 15.70 9.47
N TRP A 392 2.05 14.67 8.61
CA TRP A 392 0.97 13.95 7.95
C TRP A 392 1.09 12.42 8.20
N PRO A 393 0.86 11.96 9.44
CA PRO A 393 0.79 10.52 9.72
C PRO A 393 -0.51 9.92 9.14
N ASP A 394 -0.54 8.59 8.96
CA ASP A 394 -1.70 7.89 8.39
C ASP A 394 -3.05 8.28 9.02
N PRO A 395 -3.20 8.32 10.36
CA PRO A 395 -4.49 8.65 10.95
C PRO A 395 -5.00 10.04 10.56
N ARG A 396 -4.08 11.00 10.34
CA ARG A 396 -4.43 12.35 9.92
C ARG A 396 -4.87 12.38 8.46
N ILE A 397 -4.12 11.74 7.56
CA ILE A 397 -4.47 11.63 6.13
C ILE A 397 -5.85 10.96 6.02
N PHE A 398 -6.06 9.88 6.77
CA PHE A 398 -7.31 9.15 6.76
C PHE A 398 -8.48 10.02 7.22
N LYS A 399 -8.33 10.68 8.36
CA LYS A 399 -9.38 11.50 8.98
C LYS A 399 -9.68 12.79 8.22
N GLU A 400 -8.64 13.47 7.70
CA GLU A 400 -8.80 14.81 7.14
C GLU A 400 -8.95 14.82 5.60
N VAL A 401 -8.56 13.74 4.91
CA VAL A 401 -8.58 13.67 3.45
C VAL A 401 -9.50 12.56 2.95
N ILE A 402 -9.24 11.31 3.36
CA ILE A 402 -9.91 10.13 2.79
C ILE A 402 -11.38 10.05 3.22
N ILE A 403 -11.63 10.05 4.53
CA ILE A 403 -13.01 9.94 5.07
C ILE A 403 -13.91 11.07 4.55
N PRO A 404 -13.52 12.36 4.62
CA PRO A 404 -14.38 13.43 4.12
C PRO A 404 -14.73 13.31 2.63
N TRP A 405 -13.78 12.85 1.80
CA TRP A 405 -14.05 12.63 0.39
C TRP A 405 -15.01 11.46 0.17
N LEU A 406 -14.81 10.33 0.84
CA LEU A 406 -15.68 9.16 0.74
C LEU A 406 -17.12 9.49 1.20
N VAL A 407 -17.26 10.20 2.32
CA VAL A 407 -18.58 10.62 2.84
C VAL A 407 -19.31 11.51 1.83
N ARG A 408 -18.65 12.51 1.25
CA ARG A 408 -19.24 13.36 0.21
C ARG A 408 -19.62 12.58 -1.04
N THR A 409 -18.75 11.67 -1.49
CA THR A 409 -18.98 10.84 -2.67
C THR A 409 -20.20 9.92 -2.52
N LEU A 410 -20.42 9.43 -1.29
CA LEU A 410 -21.51 8.52 -0.93
C LEU A 410 -22.78 9.24 -0.44
N ALA A 411 -22.76 10.57 -0.33
CA ALA A 411 -23.97 11.33 0.02
C ALA A 411 -25.08 11.09 -1.02
N PRO A 412 -26.37 11.15 -0.62
CA PRO A 412 -27.48 11.12 -1.57
C PRO A 412 -27.35 12.24 -2.60
N ASP A 413 -27.76 11.98 -3.85
CA ASP A 413 -27.65 12.95 -4.95
C ASP A 413 -28.35 14.30 -4.66
N ALA A 414 -29.43 14.27 -3.86
CA ALA A 414 -30.16 15.48 -3.41
C ALA A 414 -29.36 16.36 -2.40
N ALA A 415 -28.28 15.85 -1.82
CA ALA A 415 -27.43 16.57 -0.85
C ALA A 415 -26.14 17.12 -1.48
N ARG A 416 -25.95 16.97 -2.79
CA ARG A 416 -24.81 17.55 -3.50
C ARG A 416 -25.14 18.99 -3.86
N PRO A 417 -24.32 19.99 -3.45
CA PRO A 417 -24.50 21.32 -3.99
C PRO A 417 -24.30 21.28 -5.51
N ASP A 418 -25.21 21.90 -6.24
CA ASP A 418 -25.08 22.12 -7.68
C ASP A 418 -23.76 22.86 -7.93
N HIS A 419 -22.90 22.30 -8.78
CA HIS A 419 -21.65 22.90 -9.23
C HIS A 419 -21.87 23.66 -10.53
#